data_1d6188be071de8e18d34020805ffaa42
#
_entry.id   1d6188be071de8e18d34020805ffaa42
#
_cell.length_a   1.000
_cell.length_b   1.000
_cell.length_c   1.000
_cell.angle_alpha   90.00
_cell.angle_beta   90.00
_cell.angle_gamma   90.00
#
_symmetry.space_group_name_H-M   'P 1'
#
loop_
_entity.id
_entity.type
_entity.pdbx_description
1 polymer ?
#
loop_
_entity_poly.entity_id
_entity_poly.type
_entity_poly.pdbx_seq_one_letter_code
_entity_poly.pdbx_strand_id
1 'polypeptide(L)'
;LALMDGSFITKFRTGAATGAAFKLFARKDAKIGCLIGTGGQADCQLEAMLTACNLDEVRIVARDYVKTEKFVAEMTERFKSSKTNLLAFDDADEAVDGADVIVVVTVSTEPVFDGNRVKKGAVVSGVGSYTAEMNEIDPELFKLADKIYFDSKDACIAESADIQIPLRKGLVSAEELTGDIGEFALGEIVGRETDDEIIIFKNVGLGILDLVIAKLIYEKAKNREIGYQWG
;
A
#
# COMPACT_ATOMS: atom_id res chain seq x y z
N LEU A 1 -26.29 -16.66 -3.45
CA LEU A 1 -24.91 -16.83 -3.99
C LEU A 1 -24.76 -15.93 -5.21
N ALA A 2 -23.54 -15.53 -5.53
CA ALA A 2 -23.22 -14.70 -6.67
C ALA A 2 -21.90 -15.16 -7.32
N LEU A 3 -21.76 -14.88 -8.63
CA LEU A 3 -20.51 -15.00 -9.38
C LEU A 3 -20.04 -13.59 -9.72
N MET A 4 -18.78 -13.28 -9.41
CA MET A 4 -18.19 -11.94 -9.58
C MET A 4 -16.80 -12.03 -10.21
N ASP A 5 -16.34 -10.94 -10.81
CA ASP A 5 -14.95 -10.81 -11.27
C ASP A 5 -13.99 -10.71 -10.09
N GLY A 6 -13.22 -11.76 -9.86
CA GLY A 6 -12.22 -11.82 -8.78
C GLY A 6 -11.03 -10.89 -8.99
N SER A 7 -10.66 -10.59 -10.24
CA SER A 7 -9.52 -9.72 -10.54
C SER A 7 -9.76 -8.29 -10.04
N PHE A 8 -10.98 -7.76 -10.25
CA PHE A 8 -11.34 -6.45 -9.71
C PHE A 8 -11.44 -6.46 -8.19
N ILE A 9 -12.05 -7.51 -7.61
CA ILE A 9 -12.16 -7.65 -6.14
C ILE A 9 -10.78 -7.59 -5.50
N THR A 10 -9.81 -8.36 -6.02
CA THR A 10 -8.44 -8.42 -5.52
C THR A 10 -7.76 -7.03 -5.55
N LYS A 11 -7.84 -6.32 -6.66
CA LYS A 11 -7.28 -4.96 -6.78
C LYS A 11 -7.89 -4.01 -5.75
N PHE A 12 -9.21 -4.02 -5.69
CA PHE A 12 -9.97 -3.08 -4.86
C PHE A 12 -9.75 -3.33 -3.36
N ARG A 13 -9.79 -4.62 -2.89
CA ARG A 13 -9.57 -4.95 -1.48
C ARG A 13 -8.14 -4.65 -1.02
N THR A 14 -7.16 -4.84 -1.93
CA THR A 14 -5.75 -4.55 -1.63
C THR A 14 -5.53 -3.04 -1.49
N GLY A 15 -6.08 -2.23 -2.40
CA GLY A 15 -6.08 -0.77 -2.25
C GLY A 15 -6.78 -0.31 -0.98
N ALA A 16 -7.94 -0.91 -0.65
CA ALA A 16 -8.67 -0.57 0.56
C ALA A 16 -7.86 -0.84 1.85
N ALA A 17 -7.07 -1.92 1.90
CA ALA A 17 -6.19 -2.21 3.04
C ALA A 17 -5.10 -1.13 3.19
N THR A 18 -4.45 -0.73 2.09
CA THR A 18 -3.48 0.38 2.08
C THR A 18 -4.14 1.69 2.52
N GLY A 19 -5.32 2.00 1.98
CA GLY A 19 -6.08 3.21 2.36
C GLY A 19 -6.45 3.23 3.84
N ALA A 20 -6.82 2.08 4.41
CA ALA A 20 -7.10 1.94 5.84
C ALA A 20 -5.82 2.21 6.67
N ALA A 21 -4.68 1.64 6.29
CA ALA A 21 -3.41 1.88 6.96
C ALA A 21 -3.01 3.37 6.94
N PHE A 22 -3.14 4.04 5.79
CA PHE A 22 -2.84 5.47 5.71
C PHE A 22 -3.80 6.32 6.55
N LYS A 23 -5.09 5.98 6.55
CA LYS A 23 -6.07 6.69 7.37
C LYS A 23 -5.81 6.56 8.87
N LEU A 24 -5.23 5.45 9.29
CA LEU A 24 -4.93 5.17 10.69
C LEU A 24 -3.55 5.70 11.11
N PHE A 25 -2.56 5.61 10.23
CA PHE A 25 -1.16 5.81 10.61
C PHE A 25 -0.49 7.02 9.93
N ALA A 26 -1.02 7.54 8.81
CA ALA A 26 -0.44 8.74 8.21
C ALA A 26 -0.68 9.97 9.08
N ARG A 27 0.26 10.92 9.02
CA ARG A 27 0.11 12.22 9.67
C ARG A 27 -1.07 12.97 9.03
N LYS A 28 -1.77 13.76 9.81
CA LYS A 28 -2.93 14.54 9.33
C LYS A 28 -2.55 15.64 8.35
N ASP A 29 -1.33 16.11 8.43
CA ASP A 29 -0.73 17.14 7.58
C ASP A 29 0.05 16.56 6.38
N ALA A 30 -0.06 15.26 6.12
CA ALA A 30 0.55 14.60 4.96
C ALA A 30 0.14 15.29 3.66
N LYS A 31 1.13 15.63 2.79
CA LYS A 31 0.96 16.40 1.57
C LYS A 31 1.54 15.74 0.32
N ILE A 32 2.58 14.93 0.49
CA ILE A 32 3.31 14.31 -0.61
C ILE A 32 3.14 12.80 -0.55
N GLY A 33 2.59 12.24 -1.62
CA GLY A 33 2.53 10.80 -1.85
C GLY A 33 3.60 10.33 -2.82
N CYS A 34 4.01 9.08 -2.70
CA CYS A 34 4.85 8.39 -3.68
C CYS A 34 4.23 7.02 -4.00
N LEU A 35 4.07 6.72 -5.30
CA LEU A 35 3.60 5.42 -5.80
C LEU A 35 4.69 4.80 -6.67
N ILE A 36 5.27 3.70 -6.20
CA ILE A 36 6.30 2.96 -6.91
C ILE A 36 5.68 1.71 -7.55
N GLY A 37 5.61 1.71 -8.87
CA GLY A 37 4.98 0.68 -9.69
C GLY A 37 3.70 1.16 -10.37
N THR A 38 3.56 0.85 -11.68
CA THR A 38 2.40 1.19 -12.53
C THR A 38 1.73 -0.08 -13.08
N GLY A 39 1.82 -1.17 -12.32
CA GLY A 39 1.25 -2.46 -12.68
C GLY A 39 -0.25 -2.57 -12.42
N GLY A 40 -0.75 -3.81 -12.51
CA GLY A 40 -2.18 -4.11 -12.46
C GLY A 40 -2.94 -3.68 -11.20
N GLN A 41 -2.28 -3.36 -10.10
CA GLN A 41 -2.90 -2.90 -8.86
C GLN A 41 -2.72 -1.39 -8.61
N ALA A 42 -1.87 -0.71 -9.38
CA ALA A 42 -1.43 0.65 -9.11
C ALA A 42 -2.57 1.68 -9.11
N ASP A 43 -3.58 1.50 -9.96
CA ASP A 43 -4.75 2.39 -10.05
C ASP A 43 -5.58 2.38 -8.76
N CYS A 44 -5.81 1.22 -8.16
CA CYS A 44 -6.52 1.10 -6.88
C CYS A 44 -5.67 1.56 -5.69
N GLN A 45 -4.34 1.41 -5.75
CA GLN A 45 -3.44 1.96 -4.74
C GLN A 45 -3.43 3.50 -4.78
N LEU A 46 -3.37 4.09 -5.97
CA LEU A 46 -3.49 5.54 -6.12
C LEU A 46 -4.83 6.05 -5.60
N GLU A 47 -5.95 5.40 -5.94
CA GLU A 47 -7.27 5.76 -5.45
C GLU A 47 -7.35 5.70 -3.92
N ALA A 48 -6.71 4.70 -3.31
CA ALA A 48 -6.61 4.56 -1.86
C ALA A 48 -5.84 5.72 -1.22
N MET A 49 -4.68 6.12 -1.79
CA MET A 49 -3.90 7.28 -1.33
C MET A 49 -4.74 8.57 -1.38
N LEU A 50 -5.37 8.84 -2.53
CA LEU A 50 -6.19 10.05 -2.74
C LEU A 50 -7.44 10.09 -1.86
N THR A 51 -7.94 8.92 -1.44
CA THR A 51 -9.12 8.81 -0.56
C THR A 51 -8.76 8.94 0.91
N ALA A 52 -7.61 8.42 1.30
CA ALA A 52 -7.18 8.37 2.70
C ALA A 52 -6.52 9.68 3.16
N CYS A 53 -5.79 10.37 2.27
CA CYS A 53 -4.96 11.52 2.58
C CYS A 53 -5.35 12.74 1.71
N ASN A 54 -5.18 13.94 2.27
CA ASN A 54 -5.38 15.20 1.54
C ASN A 54 -4.05 15.67 0.94
N LEU A 55 -3.59 14.97 -0.09
CA LEU A 55 -2.29 15.20 -0.73
C LEU A 55 -2.34 16.37 -1.72
N ASP A 56 -1.26 17.14 -1.76
CA ASP A 56 -1.06 18.20 -2.75
C ASP A 56 -0.45 17.62 -4.04
N GLU A 57 0.41 16.59 -3.90
CA GLU A 57 0.99 15.85 -5.04
C GLU A 57 1.17 14.36 -4.77
N VAL A 58 1.16 13.56 -5.84
CA VAL A 58 1.62 12.16 -5.82
C VAL A 58 2.66 11.98 -6.91
N ARG A 59 3.86 11.56 -6.52
CA ARG A 59 4.97 11.22 -7.39
C ARG A 59 4.84 9.75 -7.78
N ILE A 60 4.81 9.48 -9.07
CA ILE A 60 4.60 8.15 -9.60
C ILE A 60 5.84 7.73 -10.36
N VAL A 61 6.40 6.60 -10.02
CA VAL A 61 7.63 6.09 -10.62
C VAL A 61 7.52 4.60 -10.93
N ALA A 62 8.08 4.18 -12.05
CA ALA A 62 8.27 2.78 -12.40
C ALA A 62 9.48 2.64 -13.31
N ARG A 63 9.97 1.40 -13.48
CA ARG A 63 11.14 1.08 -14.30
C ARG A 63 11.11 1.63 -15.75
N ASP A 64 9.92 1.80 -16.33
CA ASP A 64 9.70 2.30 -17.69
C ASP A 64 9.03 3.67 -17.61
N TYR A 65 9.81 4.73 -17.80
CA TYR A 65 9.34 6.11 -17.67
C TYR A 65 8.20 6.45 -18.65
N VAL A 66 8.26 5.96 -19.89
CA VAL A 66 7.20 6.21 -20.89
C VAL A 66 5.87 5.60 -20.45
N LYS A 67 5.90 4.41 -19.85
CA LYS A 67 4.70 3.80 -19.26
C LYS A 67 4.22 4.56 -18.03
N THR A 68 5.15 5.13 -17.25
CA THR A 68 4.81 5.97 -16.09
C THR A 68 4.08 7.23 -16.54
N GLU A 69 4.58 7.96 -17.56
CA GLU A 69 3.91 9.14 -18.10
C GLU A 69 2.51 8.82 -18.63
N LYS A 70 2.36 7.70 -19.34
CA LYS A 70 1.05 7.25 -19.82
C LYS A 70 0.09 6.95 -18.68
N PHE A 71 0.55 6.23 -17.65
CA PHE A 71 -0.25 5.95 -16.45
C PHE A 71 -0.66 7.24 -15.75
N VAL A 72 0.26 8.19 -15.57
CA VAL A 72 -0.03 9.50 -14.98
C VAL A 72 -1.11 10.24 -15.77
N ALA A 73 -1.01 10.28 -17.11
CA ALA A 73 -2.01 10.92 -17.96
C ALA A 73 -3.40 10.26 -17.82
N GLU A 74 -3.47 8.94 -17.82
CA GLU A 74 -4.71 8.18 -17.64
C GLU A 74 -5.33 8.42 -16.26
N MET A 75 -4.51 8.44 -15.20
CA MET A 75 -4.99 8.65 -13.83
C MET A 75 -5.38 10.11 -13.57
N THR A 76 -4.71 11.06 -14.18
CA THR A 76 -5.09 12.48 -14.11
C THR A 76 -6.50 12.70 -14.69
N GLU A 77 -6.82 12.09 -15.82
CA GLU A 77 -8.19 12.16 -16.36
C GLU A 77 -9.20 11.41 -15.49
N ARG A 78 -8.85 10.22 -14.98
CA ARG A 78 -9.74 9.42 -14.11
C ARG A 78 -10.05 10.16 -12.81
N PHE A 79 -9.07 10.81 -12.21
CA PHE A 79 -9.20 11.51 -10.92
C PHE A 79 -9.24 13.05 -11.06
N LYS A 80 -9.72 13.57 -12.18
CA LYS A 80 -9.78 15.01 -12.47
C LYS A 80 -10.59 15.86 -11.47
N SER A 81 -11.40 15.23 -10.65
CA SER A 81 -12.08 15.89 -9.52
C SER A 81 -11.19 16.07 -8.29
N SER A 82 -10.06 15.37 -8.22
CA SER A 82 -9.05 15.59 -7.19
C SER A 82 -8.28 16.88 -7.46
N LYS A 83 -7.84 17.53 -6.38
CA LYS A 83 -6.94 18.69 -6.47
C LYS A 83 -5.46 18.29 -6.44
N THR A 84 -5.18 17.01 -6.27
CA THR A 84 -3.83 16.46 -6.16
C THR A 84 -3.14 16.43 -7.52
N ASN A 85 -1.93 16.95 -7.60
CA ASN A 85 -1.10 16.84 -8.79
C ASN A 85 -0.49 15.45 -8.90
N LEU A 86 -0.63 14.80 -10.05
CA LEU A 86 0.03 13.53 -10.35
C LEU A 86 1.25 13.81 -11.24
N LEU A 87 2.43 13.36 -10.79
CA LEU A 87 3.71 13.69 -11.44
C LEU A 87 4.47 12.39 -11.77
N ALA A 88 4.97 12.28 -13.00
CA ALA A 88 5.84 11.17 -13.40
C ALA A 88 7.28 11.46 -12.98
N PHE A 89 7.93 10.47 -12.36
CA PHE A 89 9.33 10.48 -11.98
C PHE A 89 10.05 9.32 -12.67
N ASP A 90 11.33 9.48 -12.96
CA ASP A 90 12.19 8.46 -13.54
C ASP A 90 13.18 7.85 -12.53
N ASP A 91 13.34 8.48 -11.37
CA ASP A 91 14.16 8.02 -10.26
C ASP A 91 13.30 7.79 -9.01
N ALA A 92 13.39 6.58 -8.43
CA ALA A 92 12.59 6.21 -7.27
C ALA A 92 13.08 6.88 -5.99
N ASP A 93 14.36 7.10 -5.86
CA ASP A 93 14.96 7.77 -4.71
C ASP A 93 14.53 9.24 -4.66
N GLU A 94 14.52 9.93 -5.82
CA GLU A 94 14.01 11.29 -5.92
C GLU A 94 12.49 11.35 -5.62
N ALA A 95 11.73 10.35 -6.07
CA ALA A 95 10.29 10.30 -5.83
C ALA A 95 9.96 10.09 -4.33
N VAL A 96 10.78 9.32 -3.61
CA VAL A 96 10.63 9.04 -2.18
C VAL A 96 11.05 10.22 -1.31
N ASP A 97 12.04 11.02 -1.73
CA ASP A 97 12.57 12.14 -0.93
C ASP A 97 11.46 13.10 -0.48
N GLY A 98 11.26 13.19 0.83
CA GLY A 98 10.24 14.07 1.42
C GLY A 98 8.79 13.58 1.29
N ALA A 99 8.52 12.37 0.77
CA ALA A 99 7.17 11.80 0.73
C ALA A 99 6.65 11.46 2.13
N ASP A 100 5.38 11.76 2.39
CA ASP A 100 4.68 11.46 3.65
C ASP A 100 4.06 10.06 3.66
N VAL A 101 3.56 9.62 2.50
CA VAL A 101 2.97 8.30 2.31
C VAL A 101 3.54 7.67 1.04
N ILE A 102 4.03 6.44 1.14
CA ILE A 102 4.71 5.72 0.07
C ILE A 102 4.01 4.39 -0.13
N VAL A 103 3.66 4.06 -1.37
CA VAL A 103 3.18 2.73 -1.76
C VAL A 103 4.19 2.08 -2.68
N VAL A 104 4.61 0.87 -2.34
CA VAL A 104 5.44 0.03 -3.20
C VAL A 104 4.60 -1.14 -3.68
N VAL A 105 4.38 -1.22 -5.00
CA VAL A 105 3.48 -2.21 -5.61
C VAL A 105 4.11 -2.78 -6.89
N THR A 106 5.27 -3.41 -6.71
CA THR A 106 6.07 -3.96 -7.81
C THR A 106 6.16 -5.49 -7.72
N VAL A 107 6.73 -6.11 -8.73
CA VAL A 107 7.10 -7.53 -8.74
C VAL A 107 8.63 -7.69 -8.68
N SER A 108 9.32 -6.73 -8.08
CA SER A 108 10.77 -6.73 -7.99
C SER A 108 11.29 -7.85 -7.08
N THR A 109 12.48 -8.35 -7.39
CA THR A 109 13.25 -9.26 -6.55
C THR A 109 14.40 -8.56 -5.82
N GLU A 110 14.52 -7.25 -6.01
CA GLU A 110 15.52 -6.37 -5.40
C GLU A 110 14.85 -5.08 -4.94
N PRO A 111 15.37 -4.40 -3.90
CA PRO A 111 14.86 -3.11 -3.43
C PRO A 111 14.75 -2.10 -4.57
N VAL A 112 13.67 -1.34 -4.60
CA VAL A 112 13.38 -0.39 -5.68
C VAL A 112 13.66 1.06 -5.32
N PHE A 113 14.08 1.33 -4.09
CA PHE A 113 14.52 2.63 -3.58
C PHE A 113 15.44 2.44 -2.37
N ASP A 114 16.26 3.45 -2.05
CA ASP A 114 17.09 3.48 -0.84
C ASP A 114 16.22 3.81 0.38
N GLY A 115 16.11 2.88 1.33
CA GLY A 115 15.33 3.03 2.56
C GLY A 115 15.76 4.21 3.45
N ASN A 116 17.02 4.66 3.35
CA ASN A 116 17.52 5.81 4.08
C ASN A 116 16.95 7.16 3.58
N ARG A 117 16.31 7.18 2.40
CA ARG A 117 15.62 8.35 1.85
C ARG A 117 14.26 8.59 2.49
N VAL A 118 13.70 7.61 3.19
CA VAL A 118 12.40 7.74 3.84
C VAL A 118 12.52 8.72 4.99
N LYS A 119 11.78 9.82 4.92
CA LYS A 119 11.81 10.83 5.96
C LYS A 119 11.12 10.38 7.24
N LYS A 120 11.48 10.97 8.35
CA LYS A 120 10.74 10.86 9.61
C LYS A 120 9.26 11.24 9.42
N GLY A 121 8.38 10.51 10.09
CA GLY A 121 6.94 10.70 10.03
C GLY A 121 6.26 10.03 8.84
N ALA A 122 7.00 9.42 7.92
CA ALA A 122 6.43 8.75 6.76
C ALA A 122 5.73 7.43 7.11
N VAL A 123 4.78 7.02 6.25
CA VAL A 123 4.20 5.68 6.24
C VAL A 123 4.50 5.00 4.92
N VAL A 124 5.09 3.82 4.97
CA VAL A 124 5.41 3.01 3.78
C VAL A 124 4.51 1.78 3.74
N SER A 125 3.75 1.61 2.67
CA SER A 125 2.93 0.42 2.41
C SER A 125 3.58 -0.47 1.36
N GLY A 126 4.05 -1.66 1.76
CA GLY A 126 4.57 -2.69 0.86
C GLY A 126 3.49 -3.67 0.45
N VAL A 127 3.23 -3.74 -0.86
CA VAL A 127 2.10 -4.49 -1.43
C VAL A 127 2.56 -5.58 -2.40
N GLY A 128 3.66 -5.37 -3.13
CA GLY A 128 4.03 -6.20 -4.26
C GLY A 128 4.73 -7.50 -3.90
N SER A 129 5.46 -7.54 -2.79
CA SER A 129 6.16 -8.76 -2.34
C SER A 129 5.20 -9.68 -1.58
N TYR A 130 4.74 -10.74 -2.23
CA TYR A 130 3.86 -11.78 -1.69
C TYR A 130 4.42 -13.19 -1.92
N THR A 131 5.70 -13.31 -2.28
CA THR A 131 6.45 -14.58 -2.33
C THR A 131 7.84 -14.42 -1.73
N ALA A 132 8.49 -15.53 -1.40
CA ALA A 132 9.84 -15.55 -0.81
C ALA A 132 10.95 -15.05 -1.75
N GLU A 133 10.66 -14.87 -3.05
CA GLU A 133 11.60 -14.35 -4.05
C GLU A 133 11.41 -12.84 -4.29
N MET A 134 10.24 -12.28 -3.96
CA MET A 134 9.91 -10.88 -4.21
C MET A 134 10.38 -10.00 -3.06
N ASN A 135 11.28 -9.05 -3.36
CA ASN A 135 11.77 -8.07 -2.41
C ASN A 135 11.76 -6.68 -3.04
N GLU A 136 10.90 -5.80 -2.59
CA GLU A 136 10.73 -4.46 -3.14
C GLU A 136 11.13 -3.35 -2.16
N ILE A 137 11.11 -3.62 -0.86
CA ILE A 137 11.50 -2.67 0.19
C ILE A 137 12.96 -2.93 0.58
N ASP A 138 13.75 -1.85 0.71
CA ASP A 138 15.10 -1.95 1.24
C ASP A 138 15.07 -2.49 2.68
N PRO A 139 15.75 -3.61 2.97
CA PRO A 139 15.84 -4.16 4.32
C PRO A 139 16.38 -3.18 5.37
N GLU A 140 17.20 -2.20 4.99
CA GLU A 140 17.74 -1.18 5.92
C GLU A 140 16.63 -0.27 6.46
N LEU A 141 15.52 -0.08 5.73
CA LEU A 141 14.38 0.69 6.22
C LEU A 141 13.78 0.08 7.50
N PHE A 142 13.85 -1.24 7.66
CA PHE A 142 13.32 -1.91 8.85
C PHE A 142 14.07 -1.57 10.14
N LYS A 143 15.33 -1.13 10.05
CA LYS A 143 16.06 -0.58 11.21
C LYS A 143 15.61 0.84 11.59
N LEU A 144 15.07 1.57 10.63
CA LEU A 144 14.63 2.95 10.81
C LEU A 144 13.15 3.03 11.21
N ALA A 145 12.41 1.95 10.99
CA ALA A 145 10.98 1.89 11.28
C ALA A 145 10.75 1.77 12.79
N ASP A 146 9.93 2.65 13.33
CA ASP A 146 9.51 2.62 14.73
C ASP A 146 8.40 1.61 14.96
N LYS A 147 7.56 1.37 13.94
CA LYS A 147 6.45 0.41 14.02
C LYS A 147 6.24 -0.29 12.68
N ILE A 148 5.93 -1.59 12.75
CA ILE A 148 5.71 -2.45 11.57
C ILE A 148 4.38 -3.18 11.77
N TYR A 149 3.38 -2.78 10.96
CA TYR A 149 2.04 -3.36 10.97
C TYR A 149 1.79 -4.24 9.76
N PHE A 150 0.80 -5.13 9.89
CA PHE A 150 0.48 -6.15 8.89
C PHE A 150 -1.03 -6.22 8.62
N ASP A 151 -1.39 -6.73 7.46
CA ASP A 151 -2.74 -7.28 7.27
C ASP A 151 -2.88 -8.63 8.00
N SER A 152 -1.83 -9.46 7.98
CA SER A 152 -1.61 -10.64 8.82
C SER A 152 -0.11 -10.83 9.01
N LYS A 153 0.36 -10.68 10.25
CA LYS A 153 1.76 -10.85 10.64
C LYS A 153 2.29 -12.23 10.27
N ASP A 154 1.53 -13.28 10.60
CA ASP A 154 1.93 -14.66 10.32
C ASP A 154 2.04 -14.93 8.81
N ALA A 155 1.09 -14.46 8.01
CA ALA A 155 1.13 -14.60 6.56
C ALA A 155 2.30 -13.81 5.94
N CYS A 156 2.51 -12.57 6.36
CA CYS A 156 3.62 -11.75 5.86
C CYS A 156 5.00 -12.35 6.19
N ILE A 157 5.18 -12.92 7.38
CA ILE A 157 6.40 -13.63 7.76
C ILE A 157 6.59 -14.89 6.90
N ALA A 158 5.51 -15.63 6.63
CA ALA A 158 5.58 -16.88 5.89
C ALA A 158 5.83 -16.66 4.38
N GLU A 159 5.29 -15.60 3.79
CA GLU A 159 5.19 -15.45 2.35
C GLU A 159 6.10 -14.36 1.77
N SER A 160 6.38 -13.26 2.48
CA SER A 160 7.06 -12.09 1.91
C SER A 160 8.56 -12.04 2.21
N ALA A 161 9.39 -11.93 1.17
CA ALA A 161 10.81 -11.69 1.32
C ALA A 161 11.12 -10.32 1.96
N ASP A 162 10.25 -9.31 1.81
CA ASP A 162 10.40 -8.02 2.49
C ASP A 162 10.47 -8.16 4.02
N ILE A 163 9.84 -9.20 4.59
CA ILE A 163 9.91 -9.48 6.04
C ILE A 163 10.97 -10.52 6.35
N GLN A 164 11.08 -11.56 5.53
CA GLN A 164 12.03 -12.65 5.79
C GLN A 164 13.49 -12.20 5.71
N ILE A 165 13.82 -11.28 4.79
CA ILE A 165 15.20 -10.81 4.61
C ILE A 165 15.68 -10.00 5.81
N PRO A 166 14.98 -8.94 6.29
CA PRO A 166 15.42 -8.21 7.47
C PRO A 166 15.48 -9.08 8.72
N LEU A 167 14.53 -10.01 8.94
CA LEU A 167 14.59 -10.97 10.04
C LEU A 167 15.84 -11.85 9.97
N ARG A 168 16.14 -12.46 8.81
CA ARG A 168 17.32 -13.30 8.62
C ARG A 168 18.64 -12.55 8.77
N LYS A 169 18.68 -11.28 8.39
CA LYS A 169 19.84 -10.40 8.55
C LYS A 169 20.00 -9.83 9.95
N GLY A 170 19.02 -10.04 10.85
CA GLY A 170 19.01 -9.44 12.19
C GLY A 170 18.86 -7.92 12.19
N LEU A 171 18.23 -7.35 11.16
CA LEU A 171 17.94 -5.93 11.05
C LEU A 171 16.70 -5.54 11.85
N VAL A 172 15.84 -6.49 12.10
CA VAL A 172 14.67 -6.41 12.97
C VAL A 172 14.46 -7.78 13.63
N SER A 173 13.98 -7.82 14.86
CA SER A 173 13.60 -9.05 15.57
C SER A 173 12.10 -9.30 15.45
N ALA A 174 11.66 -10.52 15.77
CA ALA A 174 10.24 -10.86 15.75
C ALA A 174 9.41 -10.08 16.80
N GLU A 175 10.06 -9.66 17.89
CA GLU A 175 9.47 -8.87 18.97
C GLU A 175 9.24 -7.41 18.56
N GLU A 176 10.01 -6.90 17.63
CA GLU A 176 9.87 -5.55 17.08
C GLU A 176 8.75 -5.44 16.02
N LEU A 177 8.25 -6.57 15.52
CA LEU A 177 7.10 -6.60 14.62
C LEU A 177 5.81 -6.28 15.42
N THR A 178 5.25 -5.09 15.21
CA THR A 178 4.22 -4.49 16.06
C THR A 178 2.94 -5.35 16.13
N GLY A 179 2.35 -5.73 14.99
CA GLY A 179 1.16 -6.57 14.98
C GLY A 179 0.21 -6.28 13.82
N ASP A 180 -0.98 -6.86 13.87
CA ASP A 180 -1.97 -6.76 12.80
C ASP A 180 -2.80 -5.47 12.92
N ILE A 181 -3.19 -4.91 11.78
CA ILE A 181 -4.11 -3.75 11.73
C ILE A 181 -5.45 -4.07 12.42
N GLY A 182 -5.83 -5.35 12.49
CA GLY A 182 -7.01 -5.82 13.21
C GLY A 182 -6.86 -5.66 14.72
N GLU A 183 -5.70 -5.99 15.28
CA GLU A 183 -5.40 -5.82 16.72
C GLU A 183 -5.42 -4.33 17.10
N PHE A 184 -4.90 -3.46 16.20
CA PHE A 184 -5.03 -2.02 16.38
C PHE A 184 -6.50 -1.58 16.43
N ALA A 185 -7.33 -2.07 15.51
CA ALA A 185 -8.77 -1.73 15.46
C ALA A 185 -9.54 -2.19 16.69
N LEU A 186 -9.06 -3.25 17.38
CA LEU A 186 -9.60 -3.75 18.66
C LEU A 186 -9.03 -3.00 19.87
N GLY A 187 -8.04 -2.13 19.68
CA GLY A 187 -7.38 -1.40 20.77
C GLY A 187 -6.38 -2.24 21.57
N GLU A 188 -5.91 -3.34 21.00
CA GLU A 188 -4.97 -4.28 21.66
C GLU A 188 -3.51 -3.83 21.49
N ILE A 189 -3.22 -3.06 20.43
CA ILE A 189 -1.91 -2.46 20.18
C ILE A 189 -2.04 -0.96 19.88
N VAL A 190 -0.95 -0.21 20.10
CA VAL A 190 -0.92 1.25 19.90
C VAL A 190 -0.63 1.61 18.44
N GLY A 191 -1.15 2.74 17.98
CA GLY A 191 -0.87 3.33 16.67
C GLY A 191 0.33 4.26 16.69
N ARG A 192 0.34 5.25 15.77
CA ARG A 192 1.32 6.34 15.79
C ARG A 192 1.22 7.11 17.11
N GLU A 193 2.35 7.33 17.77
CA GLU A 193 2.45 8.07 19.03
C GLU A 193 3.13 9.42 18.83
N THR A 194 4.06 9.53 17.86
CA THR A 194 4.76 10.77 17.55
C THR A 194 4.72 11.09 16.06
N ASP A 195 4.90 12.35 15.70
CA ASP A 195 4.94 12.79 14.31
C ASP A 195 6.23 12.38 13.58
N ASP A 196 7.26 11.96 14.31
CA ASP A 196 8.56 11.56 13.76
C ASP A 196 8.63 10.06 13.43
N GLU A 197 7.72 9.22 13.93
CA GLU A 197 7.76 7.78 13.71
C GLU A 197 7.69 7.42 12.23
N ILE A 198 8.59 6.56 11.77
CA ILE A 198 8.50 5.87 10.48
C ILE A 198 7.68 4.59 10.69
N ILE A 199 6.63 4.42 9.91
CA ILE A 199 5.73 3.27 10.02
C ILE A 199 5.76 2.49 8.72
N ILE A 200 5.93 1.16 8.82
CA ILE A 200 5.77 0.24 7.71
C ILE A 200 4.43 -0.50 7.89
N PHE A 201 3.63 -0.56 6.83
CA PHE A 201 2.49 -1.45 6.70
C PHE A 201 2.75 -2.45 5.60
N LYS A 202 2.85 -3.73 5.94
CA LYS A 202 3.05 -4.80 4.96
C LYS A 202 1.77 -5.61 4.79
N ASN A 203 1.35 -5.82 3.53
CA ASN A 203 0.25 -6.72 3.24
C ASN A 203 0.61 -7.72 2.14
N VAL A 204 0.11 -8.95 2.29
CA VAL A 204 0.20 -10.03 1.30
C VAL A 204 -1.21 -10.45 0.82
N GLY A 205 -2.24 -9.93 1.50
CA GLY A 205 -3.64 -10.17 1.17
C GLY A 205 -4.27 -11.30 1.96
N LEU A 206 -5.52 -11.11 2.34
CA LEU A 206 -6.32 -12.07 3.09
C LEU A 206 -7.63 -12.36 2.38
N GLY A 207 -8.00 -13.63 2.24
CA GLY A 207 -9.24 -14.05 1.62
C GLY A 207 -10.50 -13.49 2.30
N ILE A 208 -10.42 -13.15 3.59
CA ILE A 208 -11.53 -12.49 4.30
C ILE A 208 -11.83 -11.10 3.72
N LEU A 209 -10.83 -10.37 3.24
CA LEU A 209 -11.03 -9.06 2.61
C LEU A 209 -11.76 -9.20 1.27
N ASP A 210 -11.46 -10.27 0.50
CA ASP A 210 -12.18 -10.58 -0.73
C ASP A 210 -13.66 -10.84 -0.44
N LEU A 211 -13.98 -11.60 0.63
CA LEU A 211 -15.34 -11.88 1.05
C LEU A 211 -16.09 -10.60 1.45
N VAL A 212 -15.46 -9.72 2.24
CA VAL A 212 -16.08 -8.45 2.68
C VAL A 212 -16.40 -7.56 1.50
N ILE A 213 -15.47 -7.40 0.56
CA ILE A 213 -15.68 -6.59 -0.64
C ILE A 213 -16.71 -7.22 -1.58
N ALA A 214 -16.66 -8.53 -1.79
CA ALA A 214 -17.66 -9.25 -2.58
C ALA A 214 -19.08 -9.06 -2.02
N LYS A 215 -19.25 -9.14 -0.68
CA LYS A 215 -20.52 -8.87 -0.02
C LYS A 215 -20.99 -7.44 -0.27
N LEU A 216 -20.10 -6.43 -0.10
CA LEU A 216 -20.41 -5.04 -0.34
C LEU A 216 -20.85 -4.78 -1.80
N ILE A 217 -20.13 -5.37 -2.77
CA ILE A 217 -20.46 -5.28 -4.19
C ILE A 217 -21.83 -5.92 -4.45
N TYR A 218 -22.08 -7.11 -3.89
CA TYR A 218 -23.35 -7.82 -4.04
C TYR A 218 -24.55 -6.98 -3.53
N GLU A 219 -24.44 -6.43 -2.33
CA GLU A 219 -25.49 -5.60 -1.73
C GLU A 219 -25.75 -4.34 -2.56
N LYS A 220 -24.68 -3.67 -3.03
CA LYS A 220 -24.83 -2.48 -3.90
C LYS A 220 -25.42 -2.82 -5.27
N ALA A 221 -25.01 -3.94 -5.88
CA ALA A 221 -25.54 -4.38 -7.17
C ALA A 221 -27.02 -4.73 -7.07
N LYS A 222 -27.42 -5.46 -6.01
CA LYS A 222 -28.80 -5.79 -5.74
C LYS A 222 -29.68 -4.54 -5.58
N ASN A 223 -29.22 -3.54 -4.83
CA ASN A 223 -29.97 -2.29 -4.61
C ASN A 223 -30.06 -1.41 -5.88
N ARG A 224 -29.22 -1.64 -6.88
CA ARG A 224 -29.18 -0.91 -8.16
C ARG A 224 -29.70 -1.73 -9.33
N GLU A 225 -30.18 -2.95 -9.08
CA GLU A 225 -30.67 -3.90 -10.11
C GLU A 225 -29.62 -4.18 -11.20
N ILE A 226 -28.33 -4.26 -10.80
CA ILE A 226 -27.21 -4.55 -11.70
C ILE A 226 -26.91 -6.04 -11.67
N GLY A 227 -26.71 -6.66 -12.85
CA GLY A 227 -26.35 -8.08 -13.01
C GLY A 227 -27.52 -8.90 -13.52
N TYR A 228 -27.28 -10.21 -13.65
CA TYR A 228 -28.30 -11.18 -14.07
C TYR A 228 -28.79 -11.98 -12.85
N GLN A 229 -30.08 -12.11 -12.70
CA GLN A 229 -30.67 -13.07 -11.78
C GLN A 229 -31.00 -14.36 -12.53
N TRP A 230 -30.49 -15.48 -12.02
CA TRP A 230 -30.84 -16.82 -12.49
C TRP A 230 -31.54 -17.55 -11.36
N GLY A 231 -32.65 -18.21 -11.69
CA GLY A 231 -33.44 -19.01 -10.75
C GLY A 231 -32.90 -20.41 -10.60
#